data_3b2cfa0b49e01c7c87c7291ee3e768e9
#
_entry.id   3b2cfa0b49e01c7c87c7291ee3e768e9
#
_cell.length_a   1.000
_cell.length_b   1.000
_cell.length_c   1.000
_cell.angle_alpha   90.00
_cell.angle_beta   90.00
_cell.angle_gamma   90.00
#
_symmetry.space_group_name_H-M   'P 1'
#
loop_
_entity.id
_entity.type
_entity.pdbx_description
1 polymer ?
#
loop_
_entity_poly.entity_id
_entity_poly.type
_entity_poly.pdbx_seq_one_letter_code
_entity_poly.pdbx_strand_id
1 'polypeptide(L)'
;NVALPYQDLTIMDACLETGVHYLDTANYEPIDVAKFEYSWQWAYQERFKEKGLMALLGCGFDPGQSQIYVAHAAKHHFDEIHYLDIIDCNAGDHGKAFATNFNPEINIREITQNGRYWENGEWVEIPPMSIHKPIDYPNVGPKESYVLYHEELESLVKNFPTLKRARFWMTFGPS
;
A
#
# COMPACT_ATOMS: atom_id res chain seq x y z
N ASN A 1 -14.49 -7.07 -1.90
CA ASN A 1 -13.67 -8.22 -1.54
C ASN A 1 -12.85 -7.91 -0.29
N VAL A 2 -12.85 -8.80 0.68
CA VAL A 2 -12.02 -8.77 1.88
C VAL A 2 -11.28 -10.11 2.07
N ALA A 3 -11.18 -10.87 0.99
CA ALA A 3 -10.47 -12.14 0.92
C ALA A 3 -9.05 -11.92 0.38
N LEU A 4 -8.40 -13.01 -0.02
CA LEU A 4 -7.02 -12.94 -0.51
C LEU A 4 -6.93 -12.21 -1.86
N PRO A 5 -5.87 -11.41 -2.07
CA PRO A 5 -5.78 -10.46 -3.19
C PRO A 5 -5.75 -11.12 -4.58
N TYR A 6 -5.28 -12.34 -4.71
CA TYR A 6 -5.27 -13.04 -6.01
C TYR A 6 -6.67 -13.35 -6.59
N GLN A 7 -7.74 -13.14 -5.81
CA GLN A 7 -9.13 -13.32 -6.25
C GLN A 7 -9.73 -12.05 -6.90
N ASP A 8 -9.10 -10.90 -6.75
CA ASP A 8 -9.68 -9.61 -7.11
C ASP A 8 -10.13 -9.54 -8.57
N LEU A 9 -9.29 -9.92 -9.51
CA LEU A 9 -9.63 -9.82 -10.93
C LEU A 9 -10.80 -10.73 -11.30
N THR A 10 -10.88 -11.92 -10.73
CA THR A 10 -12.01 -12.86 -10.94
C THR A 10 -13.31 -12.27 -10.39
N ILE A 11 -13.26 -11.63 -9.22
CA ILE A 11 -14.42 -10.97 -8.61
C ILE A 11 -14.80 -9.72 -9.40
N MET A 12 -13.84 -8.94 -9.90
CA MET A 12 -14.09 -7.80 -10.77
C MET A 12 -14.81 -8.22 -12.08
N ASP A 13 -14.40 -9.33 -12.68
CA ASP A 13 -15.08 -9.89 -13.85
C ASP A 13 -16.54 -10.29 -13.51
N ALA A 14 -16.76 -10.97 -12.40
CA ALA A 14 -18.11 -11.32 -11.95
C ALA A 14 -18.98 -10.06 -11.65
N CYS A 15 -18.39 -9.01 -11.08
CA CYS A 15 -19.08 -7.73 -10.87
C CYS A 15 -19.51 -7.09 -12.20
N LEU A 16 -18.63 -7.12 -13.19
CA LEU A 16 -18.94 -6.63 -14.54
C LEU A 16 -20.06 -7.46 -15.20
N GLU A 17 -20.03 -8.77 -15.08
CA GLU A 17 -21.06 -9.65 -15.65
C GLU A 17 -22.43 -9.43 -15.03
N THR A 18 -22.47 -9.25 -13.72
CA THR A 18 -23.72 -9.12 -12.95
C THR A 18 -24.22 -7.69 -12.81
N GLY A 19 -23.41 -6.68 -13.24
CA GLY A 19 -23.80 -5.27 -13.17
C GLY A 19 -23.75 -4.68 -11.76
N VAL A 20 -22.82 -5.13 -10.92
CA VAL A 20 -22.65 -4.63 -9.54
C VAL A 20 -21.33 -3.87 -9.38
N HIS A 21 -21.29 -2.96 -8.43
CA HIS A 21 -20.07 -2.24 -8.07
C HIS A 21 -19.08 -3.16 -7.38
N TYR A 22 -17.80 -2.83 -7.49
CA TYR A 22 -16.70 -3.54 -6.84
C TYR A 22 -16.07 -2.69 -5.75
N LEU A 23 -15.63 -3.32 -4.65
CA LEU A 23 -14.82 -2.71 -3.60
C LEU A 23 -13.89 -3.76 -3.01
N ASP A 24 -12.65 -3.39 -2.75
CA ASP A 24 -11.66 -4.19 -2.02
C ASP A 24 -10.95 -3.40 -0.93
N THR A 25 -10.10 -4.09 -0.16
CA THR A 25 -9.30 -3.52 0.93
C THR A 25 -7.79 -3.57 0.68
N ALA A 26 -7.38 -4.10 -0.47
CA ALA A 26 -5.99 -4.24 -0.90
C ALA A 26 -5.94 -4.18 -2.43
N ASN A 27 -4.78 -4.45 -3.03
CA ASN A 27 -4.66 -4.58 -4.49
C ASN A 27 -4.51 -6.05 -4.90
N TYR A 28 -4.73 -6.32 -6.19
CA TYR A 28 -4.46 -7.64 -6.77
C TYR A 28 -2.98 -8.01 -6.67
N GLU A 29 -2.72 -9.25 -6.29
CA GLU A 29 -1.40 -9.86 -6.30
C GLU A 29 -1.46 -11.26 -6.92
N PRO A 30 -0.62 -11.57 -7.94
CA PRO A 30 -0.50 -12.93 -8.47
C PRO A 30 -0.01 -13.92 -7.40
N ILE A 31 -0.52 -15.18 -7.45
CA ILE A 31 -0.14 -16.21 -6.46
C ILE A 31 1.35 -16.57 -6.54
N ASP A 32 1.90 -16.60 -7.74
CA ASP A 32 3.24 -17.11 -8.06
C ASP A 32 4.34 -16.04 -8.02
N VAL A 33 3.97 -14.76 -7.92
CA VAL A 33 4.91 -13.63 -7.93
C VAL A 33 4.51 -12.61 -6.86
N ALA A 34 5.45 -12.25 -5.99
CA ALA A 34 5.27 -11.14 -5.07
C ALA A 34 5.33 -9.80 -5.83
N LYS A 35 4.19 -9.32 -6.30
CA LYS A 35 4.10 -8.11 -7.11
C LYS A 35 2.81 -7.36 -6.81
N PHE A 36 2.94 -6.37 -5.94
CA PHE A 36 1.84 -5.54 -5.47
C PHE A 36 1.72 -4.29 -6.37
N GLU A 37 0.84 -4.30 -7.35
CA GLU A 37 0.65 -3.18 -8.27
C GLU A 37 -0.82 -2.98 -8.63
N TYR A 38 -1.27 -1.73 -8.65
CA TYR A 38 -2.63 -1.39 -9.11
C TYR A 38 -2.82 -1.50 -10.63
N SER A 39 -1.74 -1.62 -11.41
CA SER A 39 -1.81 -1.70 -12.88
C SER A 39 -2.79 -2.74 -13.38
N TRP A 40 -2.87 -3.90 -12.71
CA TRP A 40 -3.79 -4.99 -13.01
C TRP A 40 -5.27 -4.56 -12.91
N GLN A 41 -5.63 -3.89 -11.83
CA GLN A 41 -6.99 -3.46 -11.56
C GLN A 41 -7.33 -2.17 -12.32
N TRP A 42 -6.38 -1.25 -12.49
CA TRP A 42 -6.58 -0.05 -13.32
C TRP A 42 -6.86 -0.38 -14.79
N ALA A 43 -6.39 -1.52 -15.30
CA ALA A 43 -6.73 -2.00 -16.63
C ALA A 43 -8.24 -2.26 -16.84
N TYR A 44 -9.00 -2.40 -15.75
CA TYR A 44 -10.46 -2.57 -15.78
C TYR A 44 -11.24 -1.25 -15.90
N GLN A 45 -10.58 -0.10 -15.81
CA GLN A 45 -11.23 1.22 -15.72
C GLN A 45 -12.28 1.45 -16.82
N GLU A 46 -11.94 1.25 -18.08
CA GLU A 46 -12.87 1.50 -19.18
C GLU A 46 -14.05 0.51 -19.16
N ARG A 47 -13.81 -0.74 -18.82
CA ARG A 47 -14.87 -1.77 -18.71
C ARG A 47 -15.93 -1.39 -17.65
N PHE A 48 -15.48 -0.91 -16.47
CA PHE A 48 -16.41 -0.43 -15.43
C PHE A 48 -17.12 0.85 -15.85
N LYS A 49 -16.40 1.79 -16.45
CA LYS A 49 -16.95 3.06 -16.94
C LYS A 49 -18.03 2.86 -18.02
N GLU A 50 -17.80 1.99 -19.00
CA GLU A 50 -18.77 1.67 -20.06
C GLU A 50 -20.08 1.10 -19.51
N LYS A 51 -20.01 0.37 -18.40
CA LYS A 51 -21.18 -0.18 -17.71
C LYS A 51 -21.82 0.76 -16.67
N GLY A 52 -21.26 1.95 -16.46
CA GLY A 52 -21.70 2.88 -15.42
C GLY A 52 -21.47 2.32 -14.00
N LEU A 53 -20.49 1.44 -13.84
CA LEU A 53 -20.13 0.82 -12.57
C LEU A 53 -18.91 1.50 -11.96
N MET A 54 -18.80 1.39 -10.64
CA MET A 54 -17.66 1.86 -9.85
C MET A 54 -16.84 0.67 -9.36
N ALA A 55 -15.51 0.79 -9.44
CA ALA A 55 -14.57 -0.04 -8.70
C ALA A 55 -13.81 0.87 -7.73
N LEU A 56 -13.99 0.63 -6.43
CA LEU A 56 -13.29 1.36 -5.37
C LEU A 56 -12.21 0.46 -4.80
N LEU A 57 -10.95 0.82 -5.04
CA LEU A 57 -9.79 -0.01 -4.75
C LEU A 57 -9.07 0.46 -3.48
N GLY A 58 -8.53 -0.50 -2.72
CA GLY A 58 -7.67 -0.22 -1.58
C GLY A 58 -8.38 0.52 -0.44
N CYS A 59 -9.58 0.09 -0.04
CA CYS A 59 -10.36 0.68 1.05
C CYS A 59 -10.06 0.03 2.40
N GLY A 60 -8.79 -0.25 2.66
CA GLY A 60 -8.30 -0.80 3.93
C GLY A 60 -7.73 0.28 4.85
N PHE A 61 -6.72 -0.09 5.61
CA PHE A 61 -5.96 0.81 6.45
C PHE A 61 -4.80 1.44 5.65
N ASP A 62 -3.90 0.63 5.17
CA ASP A 62 -2.85 0.90 4.19
C ASP A 62 -2.83 -0.25 3.15
N PRO A 63 -3.36 -0.01 1.97
CA PRO A 63 -3.96 1.22 1.42
C PRO A 63 -5.35 1.54 1.96
N GLY A 64 -5.70 2.83 1.97
CA GLY A 64 -7.04 3.33 2.27
C GLY A 64 -7.02 4.51 3.25
N GLN A 65 -6.97 4.26 4.55
CA GLN A 65 -6.97 5.32 5.57
C GLN A 65 -5.73 6.21 5.47
N SER A 66 -4.56 5.67 5.13
CA SER A 66 -3.33 6.41 4.87
C SER A 66 -3.51 7.47 3.78
N GLN A 67 -4.16 7.13 2.68
CA GLN A 67 -4.45 8.07 1.59
C GLN A 67 -5.45 9.15 2.00
N ILE A 68 -6.45 8.81 2.84
CA ILE A 68 -7.41 9.79 3.39
C ILE A 68 -6.68 10.81 4.26
N TYR A 69 -5.71 10.40 5.07
CA TYR A 69 -4.91 11.32 5.87
C TYR A 69 -4.09 12.26 5.00
N VAL A 70 -3.47 11.77 3.93
CA VAL A 70 -2.72 12.62 2.97
C VAL A 70 -3.66 13.60 2.28
N ALA A 71 -4.82 13.15 1.81
CA ALA A 71 -5.81 14.01 1.17
C ALA A 71 -6.36 15.09 2.14
N HIS A 72 -6.60 14.72 3.40
CA HIS A 72 -7.01 15.67 4.43
C HIS A 72 -5.91 16.71 4.70
N ALA A 73 -4.66 16.27 4.82
CA ALA A 73 -3.52 17.16 5.04
C ALA A 73 -3.34 18.14 3.87
N ALA A 74 -3.40 17.64 2.64
CA ALA A 74 -3.33 18.46 1.43
C ALA A 74 -4.45 19.50 1.36
N LYS A 75 -5.66 19.14 1.80
CA LYS A 75 -6.82 20.05 1.76
C LYS A 75 -6.79 21.13 2.83
N HIS A 76 -6.22 20.84 4.02
CA HIS A 76 -6.44 21.67 5.20
C HIS A 76 -5.16 22.24 5.81
N HIS A 77 -3.98 21.70 5.49
CA HIS A 77 -2.73 22.02 6.20
C HIS A 77 -1.57 22.41 5.29
N PHE A 78 -1.60 22.05 4.00
CA PHE A 78 -0.51 22.31 3.08
C PHE A 78 -1.02 22.86 1.74
N ASP A 79 -0.34 23.85 1.19
CA ASP A 79 -0.58 24.33 -0.17
C ASP A 79 -0.04 23.33 -1.21
N GLU A 80 1.09 22.71 -0.91
CA GLU A 80 1.74 21.67 -1.73
C GLU A 80 2.41 20.63 -0.82
N ILE A 81 2.39 19.37 -1.24
CA ILE A 81 3.12 18.28 -0.58
C ILE A 81 4.28 17.87 -1.49
N HIS A 82 5.52 18.07 -1.03
CA HIS A 82 6.72 17.71 -1.78
C HIS A 82 7.36 16.40 -1.28
N TYR A 83 7.24 16.13 0.02
CA TYR A 83 7.86 14.97 0.67
C TYR A 83 6.81 14.26 1.52
N LEU A 84 6.71 12.97 1.32
CA LEU A 84 5.77 12.11 2.04
C LEU A 84 6.51 10.87 2.55
N ASP A 85 6.44 10.64 3.84
CA ASP A 85 6.80 9.36 4.44
C ASP A 85 5.55 8.81 5.15
N ILE A 86 5.08 7.64 4.74
CA ILE A 86 4.12 6.84 5.49
C ILE A 86 4.94 5.95 6.39
N ILE A 87 4.65 5.96 7.68
CA ILE A 87 5.47 5.29 8.68
C ILE A 87 4.55 4.39 9.50
N ASP A 88 4.61 3.09 9.22
CA ASP A 88 3.85 2.07 9.95
C ASP A 88 4.68 1.42 11.05
N CYS A 89 4.08 1.26 12.22
CA CYS A 89 4.73 0.69 13.39
C CYS A 89 3.92 -0.45 13.98
N ASN A 90 4.42 -1.66 13.84
CA ASN A 90 3.92 -2.77 14.64
C ASN A 90 4.53 -2.74 16.05
N ALA A 91 3.72 -2.31 17.02
CA ALA A 91 4.10 -2.25 18.45
C ALA A 91 3.44 -3.37 19.27
N GLY A 92 2.77 -4.33 18.64
CA GLY A 92 2.12 -5.44 19.32
C GLY A 92 3.13 -6.46 19.87
N ASP A 93 2.85 -7.00 21.07
CA ASP A 93 3.57 -8.12 21.64
C ASP A 93 2.65 -9.35 21.68
N HIS A 94 3.09 -10.42 21.05
CA HIS A 94 2.37 -11.70 21.03
C HIS A 94 3.05 -12.77 21.90
N GLY A 95 4.09 -12.41 22.67
CA GLY A 95 4.88 -13.33 23.48
C GLY A 95 5.66 -14.37 22.67
N LYS A 96 5.95 -14.09 21.40
CA LYS A 96 6.66 -14.98 20.47
C LYS A 96 7.74 -14.19 19.72
N ALA A 97 8.83 -14.87 19.35
CA ALA A 97 9.93 -14.27 18.61
C ALA A 97 9.52 -13.72 17.22
N PHE A 98 8.53 -14.32 16.62
CA PHE A 98 7.89 -13.84 15.37
C PHE A 98 6.39 -14.07 15.47
N ALA A 99 5.64 -13.01 15.30
CA ALA A 99 4.19 -13.03 15.14
C ALA A 99 3.74 -11.82 14.35
N THR A 100 2.66 -11.97 13.64
CA THR A 100 2.02 -10.91 12.87
C THR A 100 0.52 -10.92 13.12
N ASN A 101 -0.10 -9.76 13.13
CA ASN A 101 -1.56 -9.59 13.16
C ASN A 101 -2.21 -9.79 11.77
N PHE A 102 -1.39 -9.99 10.76
CA PHE A 102 -1.76 -10.09 9.37
C PHE A 102 -1.44 -11.50 8.83
N ASN A 103 -1.77 -11.74 7.55
CA ASN A 103 -1.38 -13.00 6.91
C ASN A 103 0.15 -13.14 6.86
N PRO A 104 0.76 -14.14 7.52
CA PRO A 104 2.21 -14.28 7.55
C PRO A 104 2.85 -14.44 6.17
N GLU A 105 2.16 -15.08 5.23
CA GLU A 105 2.63 -15.25 3.85
C GLU A 105 2.77 -13.89 3.16
N ILE A 106 1.74 -13.03 3.27
CA ILE A 106 1.78 -11.68 2.68
C ILE A 106 2.95 -10.88 3.26
N ASN A 107 3.13 -10.86 4.58
CA ASN A 107 4.27 -10.16 5.19
C ASN A 107 5.63 -10.70 4.72
N ILE A 108 5.77 -12.02 4.55
CA ILE A 108 7.01 -12.59 4.02
C ILE A 108 7.24 -12.14 2.58
N ARG A 109 6.19 -12.10 1.76
CA ARG A 109 6.26 -11.64 0.38
C ARG A 109 6.68 -10.17 0.31
N GLU A 110 6.11 -9.30 1.14
CA GLU A 110 6.46 -7.87 1.23
C GLU A 110 7.94 -7.65 1.54
N ILE A 111 8.51 -8.36 2.51
CA ILE A 111 9.92 -8.17 2.91
C ILE A 111 10.93 -8.87 2.00
N THR A 112 10.50 -9.79 1.15
CA THR A 112 11.39 -10.53 0.23
C THR A 112 11.41 -9.96 -1.18
N GLN A 113 10.43 -9.13 -1.55
CA GLN A 113 10.45 -8.40 -2.82
C GLN A 113 11.39 -7.19 -2.74
N ASN A 114 11.79 -6.67 -3.90
CA ASN A 114 12.52 -5.41 -3.97
C ASN A 114 11.66 -4.28 -3.40
N GLY A 115 12.28 -3.43 -2.59
CA GLY A 115 11.66 -2.18 -2.17
C GLY A 115 11.56 -1.22 -3.36
N ARG A 116 10.58 -0.31 -3.33
CA ARG A 116 10.38 0.68 -4.38
C ARG A 116 9.79 1.95 -3.79
N TYR A 117 10.34 3.08 -4.14
CA TYR A 117 9.84 4.38 -3.69
C TYR A 117 9.93 5.43 -4.80
N TRP A 118 9.20 6.53 -4.64
CA TRP A 118 9.23 7.64 -5.58
C TRP A 118 10.29 8.66 -5.21
N GLU A 119 11.10 9.08 -6.18
CA GLU A 119 12.11 10.12 -6.00
C GLU A 119 12.28 10.93 -7.29
N ASN A 120 12.07 12.26 -7.23
CA ASN A 120 12.32 13.22 -8.32
C ASN A 120 11.70 12.86 -9.68
N GLY A 121 10.48 12.32 -9.69
CA GLY A 121 9.77 12.00 -10.93
C GLY A 121 9.97 10.56 -11.41
N GLU A 122 10.67 9.73 -10.65
CA GLU A 122 10.99 8.35 -11.02
C GLU A 122 10.74 7.37 -9.89
N TRP A 123 10.40 6.14 -10.24
CA TRP A 123 10.41 5.02 -9.30
C TRP A 123 11.81 4.48 -9.13
N VAL A 124 12.31 4.47 -7.91
CA VAL A 124 13.61 3.92 -7.54
C VAL A 124 13.40 2.55 -6.91
N GLU A 125 13.98 1.54 -7.51
CA GLU A 125 13.97 0.16 -6.99
C GLU A 125 15.22 -0.10 -6.16
N ILE A 126 15.06 -0.80 -5.04
CA ILE A 126 16.13 -1.12 -4.10
C ILE A 126 16.07 -2.61 -3.70
N PRO A 127 17.20 -3.23 -3.33
CA PRO A 127 17.17 -4.58 -2.76
C PRO A 127 16.27 -4.66 -1.53
N PRO A 128 15.71 -5.83 -1.22
CA PRO A 128 14.85 -6.02 -0.05
C PRO A 128 15.50 -5.50 1.23
N MET A 129 14.75 -4.70 1.99
CA MET A 129 15.14 -4.17 3.31
C MET A 129 16.50 -3.43 3.35
N SER A 130 17.04 -2.99 2.20
CA SER A 130 18.39 -2.39 2.11
C SER A 130 18.49 -0.95 2.64
N ILE A 131 17.39 -0.21 2.69
CA ILE A 131 17.34 1.12 3.31
C ILE A 131 16.58 1.00 4.63
N HIS A 132 17.27 1.28 5.74
CA HIS A 132 16.68 1.24 7.07
C HIS A 132 17.29 2.28 7.99
N LYS A 133 16.58 2.64 9.04
CA LYS A 133 17.04 3.53 10.11
C LYS A 133 16.17 3.37 11.35
N PRO A 134 16.68 3.69 12.54
CA PRO A 134 15.82 3.84 13.71
C PRO A 134 14.93 5.07 13.56
N ILE A 135 13.64 4.88 13.82
CA ILE A 135 12.64 5.96 13.93
C ILE A 135 12.09 5.93 15.35
N ASP A 136 12.00 7.10 15.98
CA ASP A 136 11.42 7.24 17.32
C ASP A 136 9.90 7.44 17.19
N TYR A 137 9.15 6.42 17.57
CA TYR A 137 7.68 6.42 17.47
C TYR A 137 7.06 6.97 18.74
N PRO A 138 6.10 7.90 18.65
CA PRO A 138 5.38 8.43 19.80
C PRO A 138 4.79 7.32 20.68
N ASN A 139 5.09 7.33 21.97
CA ASN A 139 4.63 6.36 22.99
C ASN A 139 5.13 4.91 22.80
N VAL A 140 5.97 4.64 21.81
CA VAL A 140 6.56 3.30 21.54
C VAL A 140 8.07 3.33 21.74
N GLY A 141 8.73 4.44 21.35
CA GLY A 141 10.18 4.57 21.37
C GLY A 141 10.83 4.16 20.02
N PRO A 142 12.17 4.07 20.00
CA PRO A 142 12.91 3.82 18.78
C PRO A 142 12.72 2.37 18.30
N LYS A 143 12.36 2.23 17.01
CA LYS A 143 12.26 0.95 16.29
C LYS A 143 13.01 1.04 14.97
N GLU A 144 13.72 -0.04 14.62
CA GLU A 144 14.33 -0.17 13.30
C GLU A 144 13.23 -0.24 12.24
N SER A 145 13.29 0.68 11.28
CA SER A 145 12.26 0.85 10.24
C SER A 145 12.90 0.72 8.86
N TYR A 146 12.25 0.02 7.98
CA TYR A 146 12.74 -0.36 6.66
C TYR A 146 11.89 0.26 5.56
N VAL A 147 12.53 0.76 4.51
CA VAL A 147 11.82 1.19 3.30
C VAL A 147 11.38 -0.04 2.54
N LEU A 148 10.07 -0.13 2.31
CA LEU A 148 9.45 -1.16 1.49
C LEU A 148 8.73 -0.50 0.30
N TYR A 149 8.32 -1.32 -0.65
CA TYR A 149 7.27 -0.92 -1.57
C TYR A 149 5.91 -1.19 -0.94
N HIS A 150 5.02 -0.21 -1.07
CA HIS A 150 3.62 -0.39 -0.68
C HIS A 150 2.72 0.33 -1.69
N GLU A 151 1.62 -0.31 -2.06
CA GLU A 151 0.84 0.05 -3.24
C GLU A 151 0.14 1.40 -3.18
N GLU A 152 -0.20 1.92 -1.99
CA GLU A 152 -0.82 3.25 -1.90
C GLU A 152 0.07 4.36 -2.46
N LEU A 153 1.38 4.16 -2.49
CA LEU A 153 2.30 5.12 -3.09
C LEU A 153 1.98 5.37 -4.56
N GLU A 154 1.51 4.35 -5.31
CA GLU A 154 1.13 4.52 -6.72
C GLU A 154 -0.01 5.52 -6.90
N SER A 155 -1.06 5.39 -6.10
CA SER A 155 -2.21 6.30 -6.16
C SER A 155 -1.86 7.70 -5.64
N LEU A 156 -1.01 7.80 -4.61
CA LEU A 156 -0.56 9.08 -4.05
C LEU A 156 0.30 9.84 -5.06
N VAL A 157 1.28 9.20 -5.68
CA VAL A 157 2.11 9.82 -6.74
C VAL A 157 1.26 10.26 -7.92
N LYS A 158 0.28 9.46 -8.32
CA LYS A 158 -0.65 9.78 -9.42
C LYS A 158 -1.51 11.01 -9.12
N ASN A 159 -1.96 11.17 -7.87
CA ASN A 159 -2.91 12.22 -7.49
C ASN A 159 -2.25 13.48 -6.91
N PHE A 160 -0.99 13.40 -6.48
CA PHE A 160 -0.21 14.52 -5.94
C PHE A 160 1.05 14.77 -6.79
N PRO A 161 0.94 15.45 -7.95
CA PRO A 161 2.04 15.63 -8.90
C PRO A 161 3.18 16.51 -8.38
N THR A 162 2.98 17.20 -7.25
CA THR A 162 4.02 18.00 -6.59
C THR A 162 4.98 17.15 -5.75
N LEU A 163 4.68 15.86 -5.55
CA LEU A 163 5.53 14.94 -4.80
C LEU A 163 6.88 14.74 -5.48
N LYS A 164 7.95 15.14 -4.78
CA LYS A 164 9.35 14.90 -5.14
C LYS A 164 9.86 13.60 -4.56
N ARG A 165 9.33 13.19 -3.40
CA ARG A 165 9.66 11.91 -2.76
C ARG A 165 8.44 11.36 -2.02
N ALA A 166 8.19 10.05 -2.19
CA ALA A 166 7.22 9.31 -1.39
C ALA A 166 7.79 7.95 -1.00
N ARG A 167 7.76 7.62 0.29
CA ARG A 167 8.29 6.37 0.86
C ARG A 167 7.31 5.77 1.83
N PHE A 168 7.32 4.44 1.90
CA PHE A 168 6.65 3.68 2.93
C PHE A 168 7.69 3.00 3.84
N TRP A 169 7.50 3.10 5.13
CA TRP A 169 8.38 2.54 6.16
C TRP A 169 7.59 1.61 7.07
N MET A 170 8.14 0.44 7.36
CA MET A 170 7.54 -0.52 8.26
C MET A 170 8.57 -1.06 9.24
N THR A 171 8.11 -1.41 10.45
CA THR A 171 8.95 -2.02 11.49
C THR A 171 8.79 -3.53 11.51
N PHE A 172 9.89 -4.22 11.71
CA PHE A 172 9.93 -5.66 11.95
C PHE A 172 10.84 -5.90 13.17
N GLY A 173 10.42 -6.77 14.07
CA GLY A 173 11.25 -7.12 15.21
C GLY A 173 10.43 -7.37 16.47
N PRO A 174 11.09 -7.85 17.53
CA PRO A 174 10.43 -8.00 18.81
C PRO A 174 9.95 -6.65 19.30
N SER A 175 8.73 -6.65 19.75
CA SER A 175 8.07 -5.51 20.40
C SER A 175 8.73 -5.23 21.75
#